data_b994f1b70b175903b6d4f0cf734b53e6
#
_entry.id   b994f1b70b175903b6d4f0cf734b53e6
#
_cell.length_a   1.000
_cell.length_b   1.000
_cell.length_c   1.000
_cell.angle_alpha   90.00
_cell.angle_beta   90.00
_cell.angle_gamma   90.00
#
_symmetry.space_group_name_H-M   'P 1'
#
loop_
_entity.id
_entity.type
_entity.pdbx_description
1 polymer ?
#
loop_
_entity_poly.entity_id
_entity_poly.type
_entity_poly.pdbx_seq_one_letter_code
_entity_poly.pdbx_strand_id
1 'polypeptide(L)'
;MQAPVARRAVAAARSAASTVGLPVGATVVLNDSNRLVVRLMPCDVVARVTPPEALAPVTARASWLSGEAYQARLATEAEVVKRLAENDSPVAGLDPRVEPRVFVHDGFAITMWTYFAPVGRMLPSADYAQVLECLHAGLRQIDVPTPHFMDRVAATQQDVASRDVTPDLAETDRALLANTLRDLSETIVNRRAAEQILHGEPHPGNVLKTKNGPLFMDFEDSVHGPVEFDLAWVPKEVSERYPDADQALVGEFRGVVLAMIAAHRWSRDDQHPSGRQSGVAFLNALREGPPWPPHDAV
;
A
#
# COMPACT_ATOMS: atom_id res chain seq x y z
N MET A 1 -5.62 -16.08 4.05
CA MET A 1 -5.76 -16.42 5.52
C MET A 1 -6.22 -17.87 5.66
N GLN A 2 -5.81 -18.60 6.72
CA GLN A 2 -6.31 -19.97 6.96
C GLN A 2 -7.81 -19.96 7.33
N ALA A 3 -8.58 -20.94 6.86
CA ALA A 3 -10.04 -20.97 7.02
C ALA A 3 -10.57 -20.77 8.47
N PRO A 4 -9.95 -21.33 9.54
CA PRO A 4 -10.38 -21.07 10.91
C PRO A 4 -10.19 -19.60 11.32
N VAL A 5 -9.06 -18.99 10.93
CA VAL A 5 -8.74 -17.58 11.23
C VAL A 5 -9.68 -16.65 10.45
N ALA A 6 -9.96 -16.95 9.17
CA ALA A 6 -10.91 -16.19 8.37
C ALA A 6 -12.33 -16.17 8.98
N ARG A 7 -12.81 -17.30 9.52
CA ARG A 7 -14.10 -17.33 10.23
C ARG A 7 -14.11 -16.46 11.48
N ARG A 8 -13.05 -16.47 12.28
CA ARG A 8 -12.91 -15.60 13.44
C ARG A 8 -12.85 -14.12 13.03
N ALA A 9 -12.12 -13.81 11.98
CA ALA A 9 -12.03 -12.45 11.42
C ALA A 9 -13.42 -11.91 10.98
N VAL A 10 -14.22 -12.74 10.30
CA VAL A 10 -15.61 -12.38 9.95
C VAL A 10 -16.46 -12.15 11.20
N ALA A 11 -16.34 -13.00 12.22
CA ALA A 11 -17.08 -12.85 13.48
C ALA A 11 -16.66 -11.56 14.20
N ALA A 12 -15.37 -11.23 14.24
CA ALA A 12 -14.84 -10.00 14.81
C ALA A 12 -15.36 -8.75 14.07
N ALA A 13 -15.40 -8.79 12.73
CA ALA A 13 -15.97 -7.70 11.93
C ALA A 13 -17.46 -7.46 12.23
N ARG A 14 -18.25 -8.52 12.32
CA ARG A 14 -19.66 -8.43 12.70
C ARG A 14 -19.86 -7.87 14.12
N SER A 15 -19.06 -8.32 15.06
CA SER A 15 -19.08 -7.82 16.44
C SER A 15 -18.74 -6.33 16.49
N ALA A 16 -17.66 -5.93 15.83
CA ALA A 16 -17.26 -4.52 15.75
C ALA A 16 -18.37 -3.64 15.15
N ALA A 17 -18.97 -4.06 14.04
CA ALA A 17 -20.08 -3.35 13.43
C ALA A 17 -21.31 -3.23 14.37
N SER A 18 -21.62 -4.29 15.10
CA SER A 18 -22.75 -4.29 16.06
C SER A 18 -22.50 -3.33 17.22
N THR A 19 -21.26 -3.16 17.69
CA THR A 19 -20.94 -2.20 18.78
C THR A 19 -21.17 -0.74 18.40
N VAL A 20 -21.16 -0.44 17.10
CA VAL A 20 -21.45 0.91 16.56
C VAL A 20 -22.87 1.02 15.97
N GLY A 21 -23.72 0.04 16.24
CA GLY A 21 -25.14 0.09 15.84
C GLY A 21 -25.41 -0.24 14.37
N LEU A 22 -24.45 -0.77 13.63
CA LEU A 22 -24.65 -1.17 12.24
C LEU A 22 -25.35 -2.53 12.16
N PRO A 23 -26.46 -2.67 11.41
CA PRO A 23 -27.15 -3.94 11.23
C PRO A 23 -26.36 -4.86 10.30
N VAL A 24 -26.04 -6.08 10.76
CA VAL A 24 -25.33 -7.08 9.97
C VAL A 24 -26.09 -8.40 9.94
N GLY A 25 -26.76 -8.66 8.82
CA GLY A 25 -27.47 -9.93 8.55
C GLY A 25 -26.59 -10.94 7.80
N ALA A 26 -25.87 -10.49 6.77
CA ALA A 26 -25.02 -11.30 5.93
C ALA A 26 -23.64 -10.67 5.71
N THR A 27 -22.67 -11.51 5.32
CA THR A 27 -21.30 -11.08 5.02
C THR A 27 -20.82 -11.70 3.70
N VAL A 28 -20.07 -10.94 2.90
CA VAL A 28 -19.44 -11.41 1.67
C VAL A 28 -17.94 -11.10 1.75
N VAL A 29 -17.09 -12.12 1.66
CA VAL A 29 -15.65 -11.92 1.53
C VAL A 29 -15.35 -11.37 0.15
N LEU A 30 -14.74 -10.19 0.10
CA LEU A 30 -14.36 -9.52 -1.14
C LEU A 30 -12.91 -9.84 -1.51
N ASN A 31 -12.04 -9.96 -0.52
CA ASN A 31 -10.62 -10.32 -0.70
C ASN A 31 -10.10 -11.07 0.53
N ASP A 32 -9.19 -12.00 0.31
CA ASP A 32 -8.48 -12.76 1.35
C ASP A 32 -7.00 -12.88 0.97
N SER A 33 -6.22 -11.87 1.36
CA SER A 33 -4.76 -11.82 1.16
C SER A 33 -4.05 -11.65 2.51
N ASN A 34 -3.23 -10.64 2.67
CA ASN A 34 -2.57 -10.28 3.94
C ASN A 34 -3.58 -9.88 5.03
N ARG A 35 -4.74 -9.40 4.63
CA ARG A 35 -5.89 -9.10 5.48
C ARG A 35 -7.18 -9.57 4.80
N LEU A 36 -8.21 -9.74 5.60
CA LEU A 36 -9.53 -10.10 5.11
C LEU A 36 -10.35 -8.84 4.86
N VAL A 37 -10.94 -8.74 3.67
CA VAL A 37 -11.86 -7.65 3.30
C VAL A 37 -13.26 -8.21 3.18
N VAL A 38 -14.19 -7.74 4.02
CA VAL A 38 -15.53 -8.28 4.14
C VAL A 38 -16.58 -7.19 3.96
N ARG A 39 -17.51 -7.38 3.02
CA ARG A 39 -18.71 -6.55 2.93
C ARG A 39 -19.73 -7.03 3.93
N LEU A 40 -20.25 -6.11 4.74
CA LEU A 40 -21.30 -6.32 5.74
C LEU A 40 -22.63 -5.83 5.18
N MET A 41 -23.63 -6.70 5.15
CA MET A 41 -24.96 -6.40 4.61
C MET A 41 -26.05 -6.52 5.67
N PRO A 42 -27.12 -5.72 5.63
CA PRO A 42 -27.50 -4.74 4.58
C PRO A 42 -26.87 -3.36 4.77
N CYS A 43 -25.98 -3.14 5.76
CA CYS A 43 -25.43 -1.81 6.05
C CYS A 43 -24.48 -1.27 4.96
N ASP A 44 -24.02 -2.12 4.03
CA ASP A 44 -23.10 -1.76 2.93
C ASP A 44 -21.78 -1.14 3.41
N VAL A 45 -21.21 -1.72 4.47
CA VAL A 45 -19.89 -1.37 5.00
C VAL A 45 -18.88 -2.41 4.58
N VAL A 46 -17.67 -1.97 4.25
CA VAL A 46 -16.51 -2.85 4.08
C VAL A 46 -15.70 -2.82 5.36
N ALA A 47 -15.56 -3.97 6.01
CA ALA A 47 -14.63 -4.17 7.11
C ALA A 47 -13.31 -4.71 6.55
N ARG A 48 -12.19 -4.00 6.79
CA ARG A 48 -10.83 -4.49 6.56
C ARG A 48 -10.31 -5.03 7.88
N VAL A 49 -10.00 -6.33 7.91
CA VAL A 49 -9.68 -7.08 9.14
C VAL A 49 -8.24 -7.56 9.08
N THR A 50 -7.43 -6.99 9.93
CA THR A 50 -6.01 -7.32 10.09
C THR A 50 -5.85 -8.38 11.18
N PRO A 51 -5.17 -9.51 10.91
CA PRO A 51 -5.02 -10.57 11.89
C PRO A 51 -4.06 -10.19 13.03
N PRO A 52 -4.24 -10.79 14.23
CA PRO A 52 -3.41 -10.49 15.40
C PRO A 52 -1.91 -10.67 15.17
N GLU A 53 -1.54 -11.62 14.32
CA GLU A 53 -0.14 -11.92 14.00
C GLU A 53 0.55 -10.74 13.30
N ALA A 54 -0.18 -9.93 12.53
CA ALA A 54 0.36 -8.72 11.91
C ALA A 54 0.56 -7.57 12.92
N LEU A 55 -0.14 -7.62 14.06
CA LEU A 55 -0.08 -6.61 15.12
C LEU A 55 0.93 -6.97 16.22
N ALA A 56 1.43 -8.21 16.23
CA ALA A 56 2.36 -8.67 17.25
C ALA A 56 3.74 -8.01 17.10
N PRO A 57 4.43 -7.67 18.23
CA PRO A 57 5.82 -7.27 18.20
C PRO A 57 6.66 -8.38 17.57
N VAL A 58 7.54 -8.05 16.65
CA VAL A 58 8.22 -9.06 15.86
C VAL A 58 9.71 -9.02 16.02
N THR A 59 10.28 -10.21 16.23
CA THR A 59 11.72 -10.46 16.26
C THR A 59 12.29 -10.88 14.89
N ALA A 60 11.44 -11.14 13.88
CA ALA A 60 11.86 -11.68 12.59
C ALA A 60 10.95 -11.37 11.39
N ARG A 61 10.11 -10.33 11.44
CA ARG A 61 9.30 -9.88 10.30
C ARG A 61 9.88 -8.63 9.65
N ALA A 62 9.47 -8.37 8.39
CA ALA A 62 9.74 -7.11 7.73
C ALA A 62 9.38 -5.92 8.63
N SER A 63 10.35 -5.06 8.90
CA SER A 63 10.26 -4.00 9.91
C SER A 63 9.15 -2.99 9.62
N TRP A 64 8.81 -2.79 8.34
CA TRP A 64 7.74 -1.90 7.90
C TRP A 64 6.32 -2.45 8.13
N LEU A 65 6.15 -3.79 8.17
CA LEU A 65 4.84 -4.46 8.15
C LEU A 65 4.41 -5.05 9.50
N SER A 66 4.96 -4.61 10.64
CA SER A 66 4.73 -5.31 11.90
C SER A 66 4.63 -4.43 13.14
N GLY A 67 3.92 -4.94 14.13
CA GLY A 67 3.87 -4.42 15.49
C GLY A 67 3.25 -3.03 15.63
N GLU A 68 3.80 -2.21 16.50
CA GLU A 68 3.33 -0.84 16.77
C GLU A 68 3.40 0.06 15.53
N ALA A 69 4.42 -0.13 14.68
CA ALA A 69 4.54 0.60 13.42
C ALA A 69 3.34 0.35 12.50
N TYR A 70 2.87 -0.89 12.42
CA TYR A 70 1.71 -1.22 11.61
C TYR A 70 0.40 -0.64 12.18
N GLN A 71 0.24 -0.65 13.52
CA GLN A 71 -0.91 0.00 14.17
C GLN A 71 -0.92 1.52 13.91
N ALA A 72 0.24 2.16 14.00
CA ALA A 72 0.38 3.58 13.70
C ALA A 72 0.00 3.88 12.23
N ARG A 73 0.39 3.03 11.29
CA ARG A 73 0.02 3.16 9.86
C ARG A 73 -1.49 3.07 9.63
N LEU A 74 -2.18 2.13 10.28
CA LEU A 74 -3.65 2.04 10.19
C LEU A 74 -4.34 3.30 10.73
N ALA A 75 -3.81 3.90 11.79
CA ALA A 75 -4.32 5.16 12.33
C ALA A 75 -4.03 6.34 11.40
N THR A 76 -2.83 6.41 10.83
CA THR A 76 -2.43 7.42 9.83
C THR A 76 -3.31 7.30 8.57
N GLU A 77 -3.55 6.08 8.06
CA GLU A 77 -4.45 5.84 6.94
C GLU A 77 -5.84 6.45 7.20
N ALA A 78 -6.41 6.17 8.38
CA ALA A 78 -7.74 6.68 8.72
C ALA A 78 -7.78 8.22 8.75
N GLU A 79 -6.76 8.88 9.29
CA GLU A 79 -6.70 10.34 9.35
C GLU A 79 -6.44 10.95 7.96
N VAL A 80 -5.52 10.41 7.17
CA VAL A 80 -5.26 10.85 5.78
C VAL A 80 -6.53 10.79 4.95
N VAL A 81 -7.21 9.65 4.94
CA VAL A 81 -8.43 9.45 4.15
C VAL A 81 -9.57 10.35 4.63
N LYS A 82 -9.71 10.56 5.96
CA LYS A 82 -10.68 11.50 6.51
C LYS A 82 -10.43 12.92 5.97
N ARG A 83 -9.19 13.43 6.04
CA ARG A 83 -8.84 14.77 5.54
C ARG A 83 -9.03 14.90 4.03
N LEU A 84 -8.70 13.87 3.28
CA LEU A 84 -8.93 13.84 1.83
C LEU A 84 -10.42 13.83 1.46
N ALA A 85 -11.24 13.14 2.24
CA ALA A 85 -12.70 13.19 2.06
C ALA A 85 -13.31 14.57 2.40
N GLU A 86 -12.74 15.29 3.37
CA GLU A 86 -13.16 16.65 3.75
C GLU A 86 -12.86 17.69 2.64
N ASN A 87 -11.91 17.44 1.75
CA ASN A 87 -11.55 18.31 0.63
C ASN A 87 -11.99 17.76 -0.76
N ASP A 88 -12.96 16.83 -0.78
CA ASP A 88 -13.51 16.21 -1.99
C ASP A 88 -12.50 15.50 -2.89
N SER A 89 -11.39 15.02 -2.33
CA SER A 89 -10.39 14.23 -3.07
C SER A 89 -10.96 12.87 -3.49
N PRO A 90 -10.43 12.26 -4.58
CA PRO A 90 -10.95 11.02 -5.15
C PRO A 90 -10.54 9.79 -4.31
N VAL A 91 -11.10 9.62 -3.12
CA VAL A 91 -10.77 8.54 -2.18
C VAL A 91 -11.98 7.70 -1.81
N ALA A 92 -11.75 6.40 -1.61
CA ALA A 92 -12.73 5.51 -1.01
C ALA A 92 -12.75 5.77 0.51
N GLY A 93 -13.71 6.56 0.96
CA GLY A 93 -13.76 7.08 2.33
C GLY A 93 -14.15 6.05 3.38
N LEU A 94 -13.83 6.35 4.63
CA LEU A 94 -14.37 5.66 5.81
C LEU A 94 -15.89 5.78 5.84
N ASP A 95 -16.56 4.85 6.50
CA ASP A 95 -18.03 4.92 6.63
C ASP A 95 -18.41 6.10 7.55
N PRO A 96 -19.20 7.08 7.08
CA PRO A 96 -19.50 8.30 7.84
C PRO A 96 -20.39 8.07 9.07
N ARG A 97 -20.97 6.88 9.21
CA ARG A 97 -21.78 6.48 10.39
C ARG A 97 -20.90 5.98 11.54
N VAL A 98 -19.61 5.78 11.28
CA VAL A 98 -18.67 5.17 12.22
C VAL A 98 -17.56 6.16 12.53
N GLU A 99 -17.19 6.28 13.80
CA GLU A 99 -16.03 7.06 14.18
C GLU A 99 -14.77 6.55 13.43
N PRO A 100 -13.99 7.44 12.78
CA PRO A 100 -12.79 7.06 12.03
C PRO A 100 -11.67 6.61 12.97
N ARG A 101 -11.65 5.32 13.30
CA ARG A 101 -10.66 4.70 14.18
C ARG A 101 -10.47 3.23 13.89
N VAL A 102 -9.41 2.66 14.45
CA VAL A 102 -9.17 1.22 14.46
C VAL A 102 -9.95 0.60 15.63
N PHE A 103 -10.80 -0.37 15.33
CA PHE A 103 -11.49 -1.20 16.33
C PHE A 103 -10.66 -2.45 16.61
N VAL A 104 -10.65 -2.92 17.86
CA VAL A 104 -9.99 -4.17 18.22
C VAL A 104 -11.05 -5.14 18.77
N HIS A 105 -11.24 -6.28 18.09
CA HIS A 105 -12.13 -7.35 18.51
C HIS A 105 -11.45 -8.71 18.33
N ASP A 106 -11.46 -9.53 19.37
CA ASP A 106 -10.83 -10.86 19.39
C ASP A 106 -9.35 -10.83 18.91
N GLY A 107 -8.64 -9.74 19.19
CA GLY A 107 -7.26 -9.47 18.78
C GLY A 107 -7.10 -8.99 17.33
N PHE A 108 -8.15 -8.94 16.52
CA PHE A 108 -8.13 -8.37 15.18
C PHE A 108 -8.25 -6.85 15.22
N ALA A 109 -7.46 -6.16 14.39
CA ALA A 109 -7.69 -4.74 14.11
C ALA A 109 -8.63 -4.59 12.90
N ILE A 110 -9.62 -3.72 13.04
CA ILE A 110 -10.70 -3.57 12.07
C ILE A 110 -10.90 -2.10 11.76
N THR A 111 -10.93 -1.75 10.47
CA THR A 111 -11.35 -0.44 9.97
C THR A 111 -12.60 -0.59 9.12
N MET A 112 -13.48 0.42 9.15
CA MET A 112 -14.78 0.37 8.48
C MET A 112 -14.90 1.43 7.40
N TRP A 113 -15.20 0.99 6.17
CA TRP A 113 -15.16 1.77 4.95
C TRP A 113 -16.52 1.74 4.26
N THR A 114 -16.82 2.78 3.52
CA THR A 114 -17.98 2.80 2.63
C THR A 114 -17.78 1.76 1.52
N TYR A 115 -18.81 0.97 1.24
CA TYR A 115 -18.80 0.06 0.10
C TYR A 115 -19.10 0.81 -1.19
N PHE A 116 -18.19 0.72 -2.15
CA PHE A 116 -18.40 1.20 -3.52
C PHE A 116 -18.44 0.00 -4.47
N ALA A 117 -19.51 -0.11 -5.26
CA ALA A 117 -19.61 -1.17 -6.26
C ALA A 117 -18.67 -0.89 -7.45
N PRO A 118 -17.73 -1.81 -7.78
CA PRO A 118 -16.84 -1.62 -8.91
C PRO A 118 -17.60 -1.76 -10.24
N VAL A 119 -17.23 -0.93 -11.24
CA VAL A 119 -17.83 -0.95 -12.59
C VAL A 119 -16.81 -1.30 -13.69
N GLY A 120 -15.80 -2.04 -13.37
CA GLY A 120 -14.72 -2.46 -14.26
C GLY A 120 -13.39 -2.50 -13.52
N ARG A 121 -12.31 -2.85 -14.24
CA ARG A 121 -10.99 -3.04 -13.60
C ARG A 121 -9.97 -1.98 -13.97
N MET A 122 -9.97 -1.46 -15.20
CA MET A 122 -8.91 -0.59 -15.67
C MET A 122 -9.44 0.80 -16.05
N LEU A 123 -8.61 1.81 -15.78
CA LEU A 123 -8.79 3.18 -16.25
C LEU A 123 -7.94 3.40 -17.51
N PRO A 124 -8.40 4.21 -18.48
CA PRO A 124 -7.52 4.76 -19.49
C PRO A 124 -6.38 5.56 -18.85
N SER A 125 -5.17 5.48 -19.41
CA SER A 125 -3.99 6.09 -18.81
C SER A 125 -4.12 7.61 -18.61
N ALA A 126 -4.84 8.30 -19.51
CA ALA A 126 -5.10 9.73 -19.36
C ALA A 126 -6.02 10.04 -18.16
N ASP A 127 -7.10 9.28 -17.99
CA ASP A 127 -8.03 9.45 -16.86
C ASP A 127 -7.31 9.12 -15.53
N TYR A 128 -6.43 8.12 -15.56
CA TYR A 128 -5.66 7.74 -14.39
C TYR A 128 -4.67 8.84 -13.99
N ALA A 129 -3.91 9.38 -14.94
CA ALA A 129 -2.99 10.48 -14.66
C ALA A 129 -3.72 11.71 -14.10
N GLN A 130 -4.88 12.05 -14.67
CA GLN A 130 -5.69 13.16 -14.20
C GLN A 130 -6.23 12.95 -12.78
N VAL A 131 -6.76 11.76 -12.46
CA VAL A 131 -7.27 11.50 -11.11
C VAL A 131 -6.15 11.40 -10.08
N LEU A 132 -4.96 10.93 -10.46
CA LEU A 132 -3.78 10.93 -9.60
C LEU A 132 -3.29 12.35 -9.32
N GLU A 133 -3.32 13.24 -10.31
CA GLU A 133 -3.03 14.67 -10.12
C GLU A 133 -4.02 15.32 -9.13
N CYS A 134 -5.32 15.02 -9.28
CA CYS A 134 -6.35 15.48 -8.32
C CYS A 134 -6.07 14.96 -6.90
N LEU A 135 -5.68 13.69 -6.76
CA LEU A 135 -5.30 13.13 -5.46
C LEU A 135 -4.09 13.88 -4.86
N HIS A 136 -3.02 14.06 -5.64
CA HIS A 136 -1.84 14.78 -5.18
C HIS A 136 -2.13 16.23 -4.82
N ALA A 137 -3.05 16.89 -5.53
CA ALA A 137 -3.51 18.22 -5.18
C ALA A 137 -4.23 18.25 -3.81
N GLY A 138 -5.04 17.23 -3.51
CA GLY A 138 -5.66 17.06 -2.19
C GLY A 138 -4.66 16.75 -1.09
N LEU A 139 -3.69 15.86 -1.36
CA LEU A 139 -2.64 15.51 -0.41
C LEU A 139 -1.75 16.70 -0.02
N ARG A 140 -1.53 17.67 -0.93
CA ARG A 140 -0.82 18.93 -0.61
C ARG A 140 -1.57 19.85 0.36
N GLN A 141 -2.89 19.68 0.51
CA GLN A 141 -3.73 20.54 1.35
C GLN A 141 -3.90 20.00 2.77
N ILE A 142 -3.48 18.79 3.03
CA ILE A 142 -3.61 18.18 4.36
C ILE A 142 -2.28 18.22 5.11
N ASP A 143 -2.38 18.33 6.43
CA ASP A 143 -1.24 18.25 7.35
C ASP A 143 -1.47 17.06 8.29
N VAL A 144 -0.91 15.92 7.91
CA VAL A 144 -0.95 14.67 8.69
C VAL A 144 0.48 14.14 8.79
N PRO A 145 0.98 13.87 10.00
CA PRO A 145 2.30 13.28 10.17
C PRO A 145 2.38 11.92 9.45
N THR A 146 3.25 11.83 8.44
CA THR A 146 3.56 10.59 7.72
C THR A 146 5.06 10.32 7.79
N PRO A 147 5.50 9.04 7.77
CA PRO A 147 6.91 8.74 7.64
C PRO A 147 7.45 9.25 6.30
N HIS A 148 8.76 9.44 6.22
CA HIS A 148 9.40 9.78 4.95
C HIS A 148 9.58 8.52 4.09
N PHE A 149 9.56 8.63 2.75
CA PHE A 149 9.77 7.46 1.87
C PHE A 149 11.11 6.76 2.16
N MET A 150 12.12 7.51 2.59
CA MET A 150 13.42 6.95 2.98
C MET A 150 13.35 6.04 4.21
N ASP A 151 12.38 6.22 5.10
CA ASP A 151 12.19 5.32 6.24
C ASP A 151 11.77 3.94 5.74
N ARG A 152 10.93 3.91 4.70
CA ARG A 152 10.52 2.68 4.02
C ARG A 152 11.69 2.01 3.28
N VAL A 153 12.53 2.80 2.61
CA VAL A 153 13.75 2.30 1.98
C VAL A 153 14.70 1.73 3.02
N ALA A 154 14.93 2.44 4.13
CA ALA A 154 15.79 2.00 5.23
C ALA A 154 15.28 0.69 5.87
N ALA A 155 13.97 0.58 6.08
CA ALA A 155 13.36 -0.66 6.56
C ALA A 155 13.61 -1.82 5.59
N THR A 156 13.46 -1.60 4.27
CA THR A 156 13.77 -2.62 3.27
C THR A 156 15.25 -3.01 3.28
N GLN A 157 16.17 -2.05 3.47
CA GLN A 157 17.60 -2.34 3.60
C GLN A 157 17.90 -3.22 4.82
N GLN A 158 17.21 -2.98 5.95
CA GLN A 158 17.31 -3.83 7.14
C GLN A 158 16.80 -5.25 6.87
N ASP A 159 15.67 -5.39 6.17
CA ASP A 159 15.10 -6.67 5.79
C ASP A 159 16.04 -7.45 4.86
N VAL A 160 16.63 -6.78 3.87
CA VAL A 160 17.65 -7.36 2.98
C VAL A 160 18.89 -7.79 3.77
N ALA A 161 19.34 -7.02 4.75
CA ALA A 161 20.50 -7.38 5.57
C ALA A 161 20.23 -8.56 6.51
N SER A 162 18.97 -8.79 6.89
CA SER A 162 18.58 -9.83 7.84
C SER A 162 18.39 -11.18 7.16
N ARG A 163 19.22 -12.17 7.53
CA ARG A 163 19.04 -13.56 7.08
C ARG A 163 17.83 -14.24 7.69
N ASP A 164 17.33 -13.74 8.82
CA ASP A 164 16.11 -14.26 9.43
C ASP A 164 14.85 -13.81 8.68
N VAL A 165 14.87 -12.62 8.08
CA VAL A 165 13.77 -12.09 7.26
C VAL A 165 13.82 -12.66 5.85
N THR A 166 15.00 -12.73 5.23
CA THR A 166 15.20 -13.20 3.85
C THR A 166 16.15 -14.40 3.79
N PRO A 167 15.78 -15.56 4.39
CA PRO A 167 16.71 -16.70 4.56
C PRO A 167 17.19 -17.31 3.24
N ASP A 168 16.34 -17.31 2.23
CA ASP A 168 16.62 -17.94 0.93
C ASP A 168 17.22 -16.97 -0.11
N LEU A 169 17.44 -15.71 0.25
CA LEU A 169 18.05 -14.72 -0.66
C LEU A 169 19.54 -14.98 -0.79
N ALA A 170 20.01 -15.27 -2.02
CA ALA A 170 21.41 -15.53 -2.30
C ALA A 170 22.28 -14.29 -1.99
N GLU A 171 23.54 -14.49 -1.57
CA GLU A 171 24.43 -13.38 -1.19
C GLU A 171 24.69 -12.39 -2.33
N THR A 172 24.77 -12.87 -3.56
CA THR A 172 24.92 -12.02 -4.75
C THR A 172 23.69 -11.11 -4.96
N ASP A 173 22.49 -11.65 -4.69
CA ASP A 173 21.23 -10.92 -4.83
C ASP A 173 21.00 -9.96 -3.65
N ARG A 174 21.41 -10.38 -2.46
CA ARG A 174 21.45 -9.51 -1.28
C ARG A 174 22.35 -8.29 -1.52
N ALA A 175 23.55 -8.51 -2.06
CA ALA A 175 24.47 -7.43 -2.42
C ALA A 175 23.89 -6.53 -3.53
N LEU A 176 23.24 -7.11 -4.54
CA LEU A 176 22.55 -6.35 -5.60
C LEU A 176 21.48 -5.43 -5.01
N LEU A 177 20.57 -5.98 -4.21
CA LEU A 177 19.48 -5.19 -3.60
C LEU A 177 20.01 -4.09 -2.67
N ALA A 178 20.99 -4.43 -1.81
CA ALA A 178 21.59 -3.48 -0.88
C ALA A 178 22.28 -2.32 -1.61
N ASN A 179 23.06 -2.61 -2.67
CA ASN A 179 23.73 -1.59 -3.47
C ASN A 179 22.72 -0.74 -4.25
N THR A 180 21.73 -1.36 -4.91
CA THR A 180 20.68 -0.64 -5.66
C THR A 180 19.94 0.35 -4.76
N LEU A 181 19.46 -0.11 -3.59
CA LEU A 181 18.74 0.74 -2.64
C LEU A 181 19.62 1.89 -2.13
N ARG A 182 20.91 1.64 -1.82
CA ARG A 182 21.83 2.67 -1.35
C ARG A 182 22.12 3.70 -2.44
N ASP A 183 22.58 3.25 -3.60
CA ASP A 183 23.12 4.12 -4.66
C ASP A 183 22.01 4.99 -5.26
N LEU A 184 20.82 4.41 -5.48
CA LEU A 184 19.66 5.18 -5.97
C LEU A 184 19.13 6.16 -4.92
N SER A 185 19.09 5.76 -3.65
CA SER A 185 18.64 6.66 -2.58
C SER A 185 19.55 7.88 -2.45
N GLU A 186 20.87 7.70 -2.52
CA GLU A 186 21.83 8.80 -2.52
C GLU A 186 21.61 9.73 -3.72
N THR A 187 21.39 9.17 -4.90
CA THR A 187 21.12 9.93 -6.13
C THR A 187 19.84 10.76 -6.01
N ILE A 188 18.75 10.11 -5.55
CA ILE A 188 17.42 10.73 -5.40
C ILE A 188 17.47 11.88 -4.39
N VAL A 189 18.04 11.66 -3.20
CA VAL A 189 18.14 12.69 -2.16
C VAL A 189 18.94 13.90 -2.64
N ASN A 190 19.98 13.70 -3.44
CA ASN A 190 20.79 14.77 -3.98
C ASN A 190 20.05 15.65 -5.00
N ARG A 191 18.94 15.18 -5.60
CA ARG A 191 18.11 15.99 -6.52
C ARG A 191 17.32 17.08 -5.81
N ARG A 192 17.04 16.93 -4.51
CA ARG A 192 16.29 17.90 -3.70
C ARG A 192 14.95 18.28 -4.34
N ALA A 193 14.23 17.29 -4.86
CA ALA A 193 12.90 17.48 -5.42
C ALA A 193 11.92 18.01 -4.37
N ALA A 194 10.87 18.69 -4.80
CA ALA A 194 9.82 19.14 -3.89
C ALA A 194 9.06 17.94 -3.33
N GLU A 195 8.75 17.99 -2.04
CA GLU A 195 8.12 16.89 -1.32
C GLU A 195 6.73 17.26 -0.81
N GLN A 196 5.87 16.27 -0.70
CA GLN A 196 4.53 16.37 -0.15
C GLN A 196 4.11 15.03 0.47
N ILE A 197 2.92 14.97 1.08
CA ILE A 197 2.30 13.69 1.43
C ILE A 197 1.92 12.97 0.14
N LEU A 198 2.17 11.65 0.09
CA LEU A 198 1.95 10.75 -1.02
C LEU A 198 1.03 9.59 -0.60
N HIS A 199 0.43 8.94 -1.59
CA HIS A 199 -0.29 7.68 -1.39
C HIS A 199 0.67 6.55 -0.95
N GLY A 200 1.87 6.51 -1.54
CA GLY A 200 2.92 5.53 -1.29
C GLY A 200 2.88 4.30 -2.19
N GLU A 201 1.70 3.85 -2.64
CA GLU A 201 1.51 2.75 -3.59
C GLU A 201 0.26 2.94 -4.48
N PRO A 202 0.17 4.00 -5.28
CA PRO A 202 -1.01 4.23 -6.12
C PRO A 202 -1.03 3.35 -7.38
N HIS A 203 -0.74 2.05 -7.26
CA HIS A 203 -0.78 1.12 -8.40
C HIS A 203 -2.23 0.80 -8.80
N PRO A 204 -2.49 0.24 -10.02
CA PRO A 204 -3.85 -0.01 -10.52
C PRO A 204 -4.73 -0.88 -9.61
N GLY A 205 -4.14 -1.74 -8.78
CA GLY A 205 -4.86 -2.55 -7.78
C GLY A 205 -5.46 -1.73 -6.64
N ASN A 206 -4.95 -0.51 -6.40
CA ASN A 206 -5.41 0.41 -5.37
C ASN A 206 -6.31 1.53 -5.92
N VAL A 207 -6.82 1.37 -7.16
CA VAL A 207 -7.79 2.27 -7.77
C VAL A 207 -9.08 1.55 -8.07
N LEU A 208 -10.16 1.99 -7.43
CA LEU A 208 -11.48 1.45 -7.61
C LEU A 208 -12.26 2.29 -8.63
N LYS A 209 -12.58 1.71 -9.78
CA LYS A 209 -13.47 2.36 -10.76
C LYS A 209 -14.92 2.21 -10.33
N THR A 210 -15.60 3.32 -10.08
CA THR A 210 -17.02 3.35 -9.69
C THR A 210 -17.87 4.08 -10.75
N LYS A 211 -19.18 3.98 -10.63
CA LYS A 211 -20.11 4.72 -11.52
C LYS A 211 -19.98 6.25 -11.39
N ASN A 212 -19.42 6.74 -10.27
CA ASN A 212 -19.25 8.16 -9.98
C ASN A 212 -17.81 8.64 -10.24
N GLY A 213 -16.95 7.80 -10.82
CA GLY A 213 -15.55 8.09 -11.07
C GLY A 213 -14.61 7.13 -10.32
N PRO A 214 -13.31 7.23 -10.57
CA PRO A 214 -12.30 6.45 -9.87
C PRO A 214 -12.05 6.97 -8.46
N LEU A 215 -11.77 6.04 -7.53
CA LEU A 215 -11.42 6.34 -6.14
C LEU A 215 -10.15 5.59 -5.77
N PHE A 216 -9.20 6.26 -5.14
CA PHE A 216 -8.04 5.62 -4.53
C PHE A 216 -8.41 4.99 -3.19
N MET A 217 -7.78 3.88 -2.87
CA MET A 217 -7.93 3.15 -1.62
C MET A 217 -6.58 2.61 -1.16
N ASP A 218 -6.49 2.18 0.11
CA ASP A 218 -5.29 1.57 0.68
C ASP A 218 -4.14 2.55 0.91
N PHE A 219 -4.39 3.56 1.77
CA PHE A 219 -3.45 4.61 2.14
C PHE A 219 -2.53 4.21 3.32
N GLU A 220 -2.45 2.93 3.67
CA GLU A 220 -1.60 2.50 4.79
C GLU A 220 -0.11 2.72 4.55
N ASP A 221 0.29 2.86 3.29
CA ASP A 221 1.66 3.13 2.85
C ASP A 221 1.94 4.61 2.58
N SER A 222 1.04 5.51 3.03
CA SER A 222 1.25 6.95 2.89
C SER A 222 2.58 7.40 3.50
N VAL A 223 3.33 8.17 2.73
CA VAL A 223 4.65 8.69 3.09
C VAL A 223 4.79 10.14 2.67
N HIS A 224 5.82 10.83 3.15
CA HIS A 224 6.26 12.12 2.66
C HIS A 224 7.41 11.93 1.66
N GLY A 225 7.35 12.61 0.52
CA GLY A 225 8.37 12.52 -0.53
C GLY A 225 7.98 13.22 -1.82
N PRO A 226 8.81 13.11 -2.86
CA PRO A 226 8.51 13.67 -4.19
C PRO A 226 7.44 12.83 -4.91
N VAL A 227 6.60 13.49 -5.73
CA VAL A 227 5.50 12.82 -6.47
C VAL A 227 6.00 11.69 -7.39
N GLU A 228 7.24 11.76 -7.82
CA GLU A 228 7.88 10.74 -8.64
C GLU A 228 7.98 9.37 -7.94
N PHE A 229 7.97 9.34 -6.61
CA PHE A 229 7.86 8.07 -5.87
C PHE A 229 6.52 7.39 -6.15
N ASP A 230 5.40 8.12 -6.08
CA ASP A 230 4.08 7.57 -6.45
C ASP A 230 4.02 7.23 -7.95
N LEU A 231 4.63 8.05 -8.81
CA LEU A 231 4.67 7.81 -10.26
C LEU A 231 5.50 6.58 -10.66
N ALA A 232 6.37 6.09 -9.80
CA ALA A 232 7.08 4.83 -10.03
C ALA A 232 6.19 3.59 -9.85
N TRP A 233 5.09 3.71 -9.11
CA TRP A 233 4.12 2.63 -8.87
C TRP A 233 3.05 2.49 -9.95
N VAL A 234 2.93 3.47 -10.85
CA VAL A 234 1.90 3.45 -11.90
C VAL A 234 2.46 2.98 -13.25
N PRO A 235 1.60 2.52 -14.19
CA PRO A 235 2.03 2.18 -15.54
C PRO A 235 2.77 3.33 -16.23
N LYS A 236 3.69 2.98 -17.12
CA LYS A 236 4.55 3.95 -17.82
C LYS A 236 3.74 5.04 -18.52
N GLU A 237 2.67 4.67 -19.20
CA GLU A 237 1.81 5.59 -19.95
C GLU A 237 1.06 6.56 -19.03
N VAL A 238 0.89 6.23 -17.75
CA VAL A 238 0.28 7.11 -16.73
C VAL A 238 1.31 8.13 -16.27
N SER A 239 2.51 7.69 -15.87
CA SER A 239 3.57 8.59 -15.41
C SER A 239 4.05 9.57 -16.49
N GLU A 240 4.06 9.14 -17.77
CA GLU A 240 4.41 10.00 -18.90
C GLU A 240 3.36 11.09 -19.20
N ARG A 241 2.11 10.90 -18.75
CA ARG A 241 1.02 11.88 -18.88
C ARG A 241 0.85 12.78 -17.67
N TYR A 242 1.54 12.47 -16.58
CA TYR A 242 1.47 13.29 -15.39
C TYR A 242 2.21 14.61 -15.62
N PRO A 243 1.57 15.78 -15.35
CA PRO A 243 2.17 17.08 -15.66
C PRO A 243 3.43 17.33 -14.82
N ASP A 244 4.41 17.94 -15.45
CA ASP A 244 5.67 18.44 -14.86
C ASP A 244 6.52 17.38 -14.11
N ALA A 245 6.25 16.07 -14.30
CA ALA A 245 7.02 15.01 -13.69
C ALA A 245 8.45 14.91 -14.26
N ASP A 246 9.44 14.84 -13.40
CA ASP A 246 10.82 14.49 -13.79
C ASP A 246 10.90 12.99 -14.13
N GLN A 247 10.81 12.68 -15.43
CA GLN A 247 10.83 11.28 -15.90
C GLN A 247 12.14 10.56 -15.61
N ALA A 248 13.25 11.29 -15.45
CA ALA A 248 14.52 10.69 -15.03
C ALA A 248 14.45 10.26 -13.56
N LEU A 249 13.88 11.11 -12.70
CA LEU A 249 13.65 10.79 -11.28
C LEU A 249 12.61 9.67 -11.11
N VAL A 250 11.53 9.62 -11.90
CA VAL A 250 10.60 8.48 -11.96
C VAL A 250 11.34 7.19 -12.30
N GLY A 251 12.27 7.24 -13.26
CA GLY A 251 13.12 6.11 -13.63
C GLY A 251 13.96 5.61 -12.46
N GLU A 252 14.59 6.51 -11.70
CA GLU A 252 15.38 6.16 -10.50
C GLU A 252 14.49 5.52 -9.43
N PHE A 253 13.32 6.09 -9.16
CA PHE A 253 12.37 5.51 -8.22
C PHE A 253 11.84 4.14 -8.66
N ARG A 254 11.70 3.86 -9.96
CA ARG A 254 11.37 2.51 -10.44
C ARG A 254 12.39 1.47 -10.00
N GLY A 255 13.68 1.80 -10.08
CA GLY A 255 14.73 0.93 -9.56
C GLY A 255 14.59 0.66 -8.06
N VAL A 256 14.26 1.69 -7.27
CA VAL A 256 13.99 1.55 -5.82
C VAL A 256 12.76 0.67 -5.58
N VAL A 257 11.64 0.92 -6.28
CA VAL A 257 10.40 0.14 -6.16
C VAL A 257 10.62 -1.33 -6.51
N LEU A 258 11.32 -1.61 -7.62
CA LEU A 258 11.65 -2.99 -7.99
C LEU A 258 12.49 -3.69 -6.91
N ALA A 259 13.48 -2.99 -6.34
CA ALA A 259 14.30 -3.54 -5.26
C ALA A 259 13.49 -3.79 -3.97
N MET A 260 12.57 -2.89 -3.62
CA MET A 260 11.67 -3.04 -2.47
C MET A 260 10.73 -4.24 -2.66
N ILE A 261 10.11 -4.36 -3.83
CA ILE A 261 9.21 -5.50 -4.13
C ILE A 261 10.02 -6.79 -4.16
N ALA A 262 11.20 -6.83 -4.80
CA ALA A 262 12.06 -8.00 -4.80
C ALA A 262 12.37 -8.45 -3.37
N ALA A 263 12.85 -7.55 -2.51
CA ALA A 263 13.14 -7.87 -1.11
C ALA A 263 11.94 -8.48 -0.39
N HIS A 264 10.75 -7.89 -0.56
CA HIS A 264 9.51 -8.40 0.03
C HIS A 264 9.17 -9.82 -0.48
N ARG A 265 9.34 -10.11 -1.78
CA ARG A 265 9.10 -11.46 -2.36
C ARG A 265 10.08 -12.52 -1.85
N TRP A 266 11.22 -12.11 -1.30
CA TRP A 266 12.20 -12.98 -0.65
C TRP A 266 12.01 -13.08 0.86
N SER A 267 11.06 -12.31 1.43
CA SER A 267 10.71 -12.44 2.84
C SER A 267 10.12 -13.84 3.13
N ARG A 268 10.46 -14.39 4.29
CA ARG A 268 9.88 -15.65 4.80
C ARG A 268 8.37 -15.60 4.98
N ASP A 269 7.85 -14.38 5.17
CA ASP A 269 6.43 -14.15 5.44
C ASP A 269 5.62 -13.85 4.17
N ASP A 270 6.25 -13.83 2.98
CA ASP A 270 5.53 -13.62 1.71
C ASP A 270 4.55 -14.77 1.46
N GLN A 271 3.26 -14.43 1.41
CA GLN A 271 2.16 -15.37 1.18
C GLN A 271 1.66 -15.36 -0.27
N HIS A 272 2.31 -14.59 -1.15
CA HIS A 272 1.86 -14.48 -2.54
C HIS A 272 2.11 -15.80 -3.29
N PRO A 273 1.09 -16.38 -3.97
CA PRO A 273 1.21 -17.68 -4.63
C PRO A 273 2.36 -17.78 -5.65
N SER A 274 2.65 -16.70 -6.38
CA SER A 274 3.77 -16.58 -7.32
C SER A 274 4.91 -15.71 -6.78
N GLY A 275 4.98 -15.48 -5.46
CA GLY A 275 5.92 -14.52 -4.86
C GLY A 275 7.38 -14.80 -5.24
N ARG A 276 7.83 -16.07 -5.13
CA ARG A 276 9.19 -16.45 -5.48
C ARG A 276 9.51 -16.27 -6.97
N GLN A 277 8.56 -16.60 -7.85
CA GLN A 277 8.71 -16.41 -9.30
C GLN A 277 8.82 -14.92 -9.64
N SER A 278 7.94 -14.10 -9.09
CA SER A 278 7.99 -12.64 -9.25
C SER A 278 9.28 -12.06 -8.68
N GLY A 279 9.73 -12.53 -7.51
CA GLY A 279 10.99 -12.10 -6.89
C GLY A 279 12.20 -12.34 -7.81
N VAL A 280 12.25 -13.48 -8.50
CA VAL A 280 13.29 -13.77 -9.50
C VAL A 280 13.20 -12.83 -10.70
N ALA A 281 11.99 -12.54 -11.19
CA ALA A 281 11.79 -11.63 -12.32
C ALA A 281 12.26 -10.20 -11.98
N PHE A 282 11.91 -9.68 -10.79
CA PHE A 282 12.38 -8.37 -10.32
C PHE A 282 13.91 -8.30 -10.16
N LEU A 283 14.55 -9.35 -9.62
CA LEU A 283 16.01 -9.41 -9.55
C LEU A 283 16.65 -9.40 -10.95
N ASN A 284 16.05 -10.07 -11.92
CA ASN A 284 16.55 -10.06 -13.30
C ASN A 284 16.43 -8.67 -13.92
N ALA A 285 15.30 -7.99 -13.76
CA ALA A 285 15.13 -6.62 -14.23
C ALA A 285 16.15 -5.65 -13.60
N LEU A 286 16.47 -5.83 -12.32
CA LEU A 286 17.54 -5.04 -11.66
C LEU A 286 18.93 -5.33 -12.21
N ARG A 287 19.25 -6.59 -12.56
CA ARG A 287 20.54 -6.97 -13.17
C ARG A 287 20.73 -6.41 -14.57
N GLU A 288 19.64 -6.27 -15.34
CA GLU A 288 19.67 -5.64 -16.66
C GLU A 288 20.03 -4.15 -16.58
N GLY A 289 19.75 -3.51 -15.44
CA GLY A 289 20.04 -2.09 -15.23
C GLY A 289 19.02 -1.14 -15.87
N PRO A 290 19.24 0.17 -15.75
CA PRO A 290 18.32 1.17 -16.31
C PRO A 290 18.28 1.15 -17.86
N PRO A 291 17.16 1.55 -18.48
CA PRO A 291 15.96 2.08 -17.83
C PRO A 291 15.09 0.98 -17.22
N TRP A 292 14.79 1.11 -15.91
CA TRP A 292 13.95 0.11 -15.24
C TRP A 292 12.47 0.21 -15.66
N PRO A 293 11.81 -0.94 -15.91
CA PRO A 293 10.39 -0.97 -16.22
C PRO A 293 9.55 -0.64 -14.97
N PRO A 294 8.27 -0.23 -15.13
CA PRO A 294 7.33 -0.24 -14.03
C PRO A 294 7.12 -1.69 -13.53
N HIS A 295 6.77 -1.85 -12.26
CA HIS A 295 6.69 -3.17 -11.63
C HIS A 295 5.61 -4.08 -12.24
N ASP A 296 4.56 -3.52 -12.83
CA ASP A 296 3.47 -4.25 -13.50
C ASP A 296 3.84 -4.75 -14.91
N ALA A 297 5.01 -4.36 -15.43
CA ALA A 297 5.57 -4.84 -16.68
C ALA A 297 6.64 -5.95 -16.49
N VAL A 298 6.96 -6.32 -15.25
CA VAL A 298 7.87 -7.41 -14.86
C VAL A 298 7.06 -8.65 -14.49
#